data_fed401a2d695eb59b8ba89910d2f3a65
#
_entry.id   fed401a2d695eb59b8ba89910d2f3a65
#
_cell.length_a   1.000
_cell.length_b   1.000
_cell.length_c   1.000
_cell.angle_alpha   90.00
_cell.angle_beta   90.00
_cell.angle_gamma   90.00
#
_symmetry.space_group_name_H-M   'P 1'
#
loop_
_entity.id
_entity.type
_entity.pdbx_description
1 polymer ?
#
loop_
_entity_poly.entity_id
_entity_poly.type
_entity_poly.pdbx_seq_one_letter_code
_entity_poly.pdbx_strand_id
1 'polypeptide(L)'
;LLHAAGWRDPTWALVPAHRAARGRGAPESVHVAQALHQRMRMMIDAIEAGAFGEIRHLLHIGIGGSALGPDLLIDALGRHSDRYDVAVVSNVDGAALDEVFAKFSPEHTLVAVASKTFTTTETLLNANSALQWLEEAGVTDPLGRFIALTAKPERAIEWGIDETRILPFNESV
;
A
#
# COMPACT_ATOMS: atom_id res chain seq x y z
N LEU A 1 -8.13 3.69 1.64
CA LEU A 1 -8.25 5.08 1.16
C LEU A 1 -9.68 5.41 0.72
N LEU A 2 -10.32 4.61 -0.15
CA LEU A 2 -11.69 4.85 -0.62
C LEU A 2 -12.73 4.79 0.52
N HIS A 3 -12.55 3.92 1.50
CA HIS A 3 -13.41 3.81 2.67
C HIS A 3 -13.29 5.01 3.63
N ALA A 4 -12.08 5.58 3.75
CA ALA A 4 -11.81 6.72 4.61
C ALA A 4 -12.49 8.03 4.11
N ALA A 5 -12.79 8.12 2.81
CA ALA A 5 -13.44 9.27 2.19
C ALA A 5 -14.99 9.25 2.29
N GLY A 6 -15.58 8.30 3.03
CA GLY A 6 -17.04 8.18 3.11
C GLY A 6 -17.71 7.69 1.83
N TRP A 7 -16.94 7.27 0.86
CA TRP A 7 -17.41 6.69 -0.39
C TRP A 7 -17.90 5.27 -0.13
N ARG A 8 -19.18 5.07 -0.27
CA ARG A 8 -19.73 3.73 -0.45
C ARG A 8 -19.19 3.22 -1.78
N ASP A 9 -18.32 2.24 -1.71
CA ASP A 9 -17.56 1.55 -2.73
C ASP A 9 -18.04 1.81 -4.18
N PRO A 10 -17.42 2.73 -4.96
CA PRO A 10 -17.83 3.01 -6.34
C PRO A 10 -17.52 1.87 -7.30
N THR A 11 -16.82 0.85 -6.86
CA THR A 11 -16.63 -0.39 -7.62
C THR A 11 -17.95 -1.12 -7.85
N TRP A 12 -19.02 -0.77 -7.12
CA TRP A 12 -20.35 -1.32 -7.30
C TRP A 12 -20.90 -1.14 -8.72
N ALA A 13 -20.58 -0.07 -9.40
CA ALA A 13 -21.06 0.19 -10.76
C ALA A 13 -20.19 -0.48 -11.84
N LEU A 14 -18.88 -0.58 -11.62
CA LEU A 14 -17.92 -1.12 -12.60
C LEU A 14 -17.65 -2.61 -12.39
N VAL A 15 -17.67 -3.09 -11.16
CA VAL A 15 -17.42 -4.50 -10.82
C VAL A 15 -18.44 -5.47 -11.44
N PRO A 16 -19.77 -5.21 -11.43
CA PRO A 16 -20.70 -6.14 -12.05
C PRO A 16 -20.50 -6.28 -13.57
N ALA A 17 -20.24 -5.17 -14.28
CA ALA A 17 -20.01 -5.22 -15.73
C ALA A 17 -18.65 -5.87 -16.06
N HIS A 18 -17.59 -5.53 -15.32
CA HIS A 18 -16.28 -6.16 -15.43
C HIS A 18 -16.31 -7.64 -15.03
N ARG A 19 -17.05 -7.98 -13.98
CA ARG A 19 -17.29 -9.36 -13.53
C ARG A 19 -18.03 -10.17 -14.58
N ALA A 20 -19.10 -9.61 -15.17
CA ALA A 20 -19.87 -10.26 -16.19
C ALA A 20 -19.08 -10.46 -17.49
N ALA A 21 -18.21 -9.51 -17.85
CA ALA A 21 -17.36 -9.61 -19.03
C ALA A 21 -16.20 -10.62 -18.82
N ARG A 22 -15.50 -10.56 -17.69
CA ARG A 22 -14.39 -11.48 -17.36
C ARG A 22 -14.87 -12.86 -16.96
N GLY A 23 -16.02 -12.99 -16.31
CA GLY A 23 -16.60 -14.28 -15.89
C GLY A 23 -16.96 -15.20 -17.05
N ARG A 24 -17.15 -14.66 -18.27
CA ARG A 24 -17.37 -15.45 -19.50
C ARG A 24 -16.06 -15.88 -20.16
N GLY A 25 -14.99 -15.10 -20.02
CA GLY A 25 -13.70 -15.36 -20.67
C GLY A 25 -12.64 -15.96 -19.76
N ALA A 26 -12.72 -15.74 -18.45
CA ALA A 26 -11.73 -16.19 -17.47
C ALA A 26 -12.36 -16.33 -16.08
N PRO A 27 -13.20 -17.35 -15.84
CA PRO A 27 -13.89 -17.53 -14.56
C PRO A 27 -12.92 -17.65 -13.36
N GLU A 28 -11.75 -18.24 -13.58
CA GLU A 28 -10.70 -18.40 -12.55
C GLU A 28 -10.18 -17.04 -12.06
N SER A 29 -10.05 -16.06 -12.95
CA SER A 29 -9.60 -14.70 -12.60
C SER A 29 -10.58 -13.99 -11.66
N VAL A 30 -11.87 -14.33 -11.72
CA VAL A 30 -12.89 -13.74 -10.83
C VAL A 30 -12.69 -14.23 -9.40
N HIS A 31 -12.42 -15.51 -9.20
CA HIS A 31 -12.19 -16.08 -7.87
C HIS A 31 -10.91 -15.52 -7.25
N VAL A 32 -9.83 -15.42 -8.05
CA VAL A 32 -8.57 -14.81 -7.60
C VAL A 32 -8.80 -13.35 -7.20
N ALA A 33 -9.47 -12.58 -8.04
CA ALA A 33 -9.76 -11.17 -7.74
C ALA A 33 -10.63 -11.00 -6.49
N GLN A 34 -11.57 -11.92 -6.24
CA GLN A 34 -12.39 -11.89 -5.03
C GLN A 34 -11.57 -12.14 -3.76
N ALA A 35 -10.68 -13.13 -3.79
CA ALA A 35 -9.80 -13.44 -2.67
C ALA A 35 -8.86 -12.26 -2.35
N LEU A 36 -8.28 -11.63 -3.39
CA LEU A 36 -7.44 -10.44 -3.23
C LEU A 36 -8.22 -9.25 -2.66
N HIS A 37 -9.44 -9.02 -3.12
CA HIS A 37 -10.33 -7.99 -2.58
C HIS A 37 -10.67 -8.24 -1.11
N GLN A 38 -10.95 -9.48 -0.75
CA GLN A 38 -11.20 -9.83 0.65
C GLN A 38 -9.97 -9.59 1.52
N ARG A 39 -8.78 -9.96 1.04
CA ARG A 39 -7.52 -9.71 1.75
C ARG A 39 -7.27 -8.22 1.96
N MET A 40 -7.50 -7.39 0.93
CA MET A 40 -7.43 -5.93 1.05
C MET A 40 -8.39 -5.37 2.10
N ARG A 41 -9.65 -5.85 2.12
CA ARG A 41 -10.62 -5.44 3.15
C ARG A 41 -10.15 -5.80 4.54
N MET A 42 -9.72 -7.04 4.74
CA MET A 42 -9.20 -7.48 6.04
C MET A 42 -8.02 -6.61 6.51
N MET A 43 -7.14 -6.20 5.60
CA MET A 43 -6.04 -5.30 5.92
C MET A 43 -6.54 -3.92 6.35
N ILE A 44 -7.50 -3.34 5.63
CA ILE A 44 -8.10 -2.05 5.97
C ILE A 44 -8.81 -2.15 7.33
N ASP A 45 -9.60 -3.19 7.54
CA ASP A 45 -10.31 -3.42 8.79
C ASP A 45 -9.33 -3.57 9.97
N ALA A 46 -8.18 -4.24 9.75
CA ALA A 46 -7.12 -4.36 10.76
C ALA A 46 -6.47 -3.01 11.09
N ILE A 47 -6.20 -2.17 10.09
CA ILE A 47 -5.69 -0.81 10.29
C ILE A 47 -6.70 0.02 11.09
N GLU A 48 -7.98 -0.05 10.73
CA GLU A 48 -9.06 0.69 11.39
C GLU A 48 -9.32 0.20 12.82
N ALA A 49 -9.13 -1.09 13.07
CA ALA A 49 -9.22 -1.69 14.41
C ALA A 49 -7.99 -1.41 15.29
N GLY A 50 -6.96 -0.73 14.76
CA GLY A 50 -5.76 -0.38 15.51
C GLY A 50 -4.73 -1.50 15.65
N ALA A 51 -4.79 -2.54 14.81
CA ALA A 51 -3.80 -3.63 14.84
C ALA A 51 -2.35 -3.16 14.58
N PHE A 52 -2.21 -1.99 13.95
CA PHE A 52 -0.93 -1.32 13.71
C PHE A 52 -0.69 -0.14 14.66
N GLY A 53 -1.49 -0.02 15.74
CA GLY A 53 -1.54 1.19 16.56
C GLY A 53 -2.37 2.29 15.89
N GLU A 54 -2.28 3.51 16.44
CA GLU A 54 -2.95 4.68 15.86
C GLU A 54 -2.19 5.16 14.63
N ILE A 55 -2.71 4.87 13.44
CA ILE A 55 -2.13 5.31 12.17
C ILE A 55 -2.76 6.63 11.73
N ARG A 56 -1.94 7.62 11.43
CA ARG A 56 -2.31 8.95 10.91
C ARG A 56 -1.64 9.26 9.57
N HIS A 57 -0.50 8.61 9.29
CA HIS A 57 0.32 8.87 8.12
C HIS A 57 0.50 7.60 7.29
N LEU A 58 0.40 7.73 5.99
CA LEU A 58 0.65 6.66 5.02
C LEU A 58 1.76 7.10 4.08
N LEU A 59 2.91 6.41 4.14
CA LEU A 59 4.00 6.60 3.20
C LEU A 59 3.92 5.50 2.13
N HIS A 60 3.61 5.89 0.90
CA HIS A 60 3.61 4.98 -0.24
C HIS A 60 4.93 5.10 -1.00
N ILE A 61 5.65 4.01 -1.12
CA ILE A 61 6.91 3.89 -1.85
C ILE A 61 6.70 3.01 -3.07
N GLY A 62 6.90 3.57 -4.25
CA GLY A 62 6.77 2.85 -5.51
C GLY A 62 7.28 3.69 -6.67
N ILE A 63 7.65 3.07 -7.80
CA ILE A 63 8.22 3.78 -8.96
C ILE A 63 7.41 3.47 -10.21
N GLY A 64 7.29 4.47 -11.09
CA GLY A 64 6.54 4.36 -12.34
C GLY A 64 5.08 3.99 -12.10
N GLY A 65 4.60 2.90 -12.68
CA GLY A 65 3.22 2.43 -12.53
C GLY A 65 2.81 2.10 -11.11
N SER A 66 3.78 1.77 -10.23
CA SER A 66 3.54 1.53 -8.82
C SER A 66 3.33 2.80 -7.98
N ALA A 67 3.59 3.97 -8.55
CA ALA A 67 3.38 5.28 -7.90
C ALA A 67 2.28 6.09 -8.58
N LEU A 68 2.28 6.20 -9.91
CA LEU A 68 1.41 7.11 -10.67
C LEU A 68 -0.08 6.85 -10.45
N GLY A 69 -0.49 5.57 -10.41
CA GLY A 69 -1.88 5.20 -10.14
C GLY A 69 -2.33 5.57 -8.73
N PRO A 70 -1.60 5.16 -7.68
CA PRO A 70 -1.85 5.58 -6.31
C PRO A 70 -1.87 7.09 -6.14
N ASP A 71 -0.91 7.82 -6.69
CA ASP A 71 -0.82 9.29 -6.61
C ASP A 71 -2.06 9.96 -7.21
N LEU A 72 -2.46 9.55 -8.41
CA LEU A 72 -3.69 10.04 -9.05
C LEU A 72 -4.92 9.78 -8.18
N LEU A 73 -5.04 8.59 -7.59
CA LEU A 73 -6.18 8.24 -6.73
C LEU A 73 -6.18 9.05 -5.43
N ILE A 74 -5.01 9.29 -4.85
CA ILE A 74 -4.86 10.12 -3.65
C ILE A 74 -5.23 11.56 -3.97
N ASP A 75 -4.73 12.12 -5.08
CA ASP A 75 -5.06 13.48 -5.49
C ASP A 75 -6.57 13.65 -5.79
N ALA A 76 -7.15 12.71 -6.51
CA ALA A 76 -8.56 12.80 -6.90
C ALA A 76 -9.54 12.57 -5.75
N LEU A 77 -9.21 11.69 -4.81
CA LEU A 77 -10.15 11.18 -3.79
C LEU A 77 -9.75 11.59 -2.37
N GLY A 78 -8.48 11.86 -2.13
CA GLY A 78 -7.94 12.21 -0.81
C GLY A 78 -8.11 13.67 -0.42
N ARG A 79 -8.40 14.56 -1.37
CA ARG A 79 -8.50 16.02 -1.12
C ARG A 79 -9.52 16.45 -0.06
N HIS A 80 -10.45 15.56 0.27
CA HIS A 80 -11.51 15.80 1.26
C HIS A 80 -11.45 14.84 2.45
N SER A 81 -10.33 14.13 2.62
CA SER A 81 -10.15 13.19 3.72
C SER A 81 -9.18 13.78 4.74
N ASP A 82 -9.70 14.12 5.91
CA ASP A 82 -8.89 14.58 7.06
C ASP A 82 -8.37 13.40 7.91
N ARG A 83 -8.56 12.17 7.46
CA ARG A 83 -8.26 10.98 8.27
C ARG A 83 -6.80 10.57 8.25
N TYR A 84 -6.17 10.67 7.07
CA TYR A 84 -4.78 10.27 6.88
C TYR A 84 -4.03 11.29 6.04
N ASP A 85 -2.84 11.68 6.48
CA ASP A 85 -1.87 12.35 5.63
C ASP A 85 -1.15 11.30 4.77
N VAL A 86 -1.16 11.46 3.47
CA VAL A 86 -0.57 10.48 2.54
C VAL A 86 0.54 11.14 1.72
N ALA A 87 1.70 10.50 1.69
CA ALA A 87 2.81 10.87 0.83
C ALA A 87 3.15 9.73 -0.14
N VAL A 88 3.47 10.08 -1.39
CA VAL A 88 3.94 9.14 -2.40
C VAL A 88 5.37 9.49 -2.77
N VAL A 89 6.29 8.56 -2.57
CA VAL A 89 7.69 8.69 -2.95
C VAL A 89 7.95 7.79 -4.15
N SER A 90 8.25 8.44 -5.29
CA SER A 90 8.35 7.79 -6.62
C SER A 90 9.74 7.89 -7.25
N ASN A 91 10.72 8.42 -6.54
CA ASN A 91 12.11 8.55 -6.99
C ASN A 91 13.07 8.28 -5.84
N VAL A 92 14.37 8.17 -6.12
CA VAL A 92 15.45 8.01 -5.13
C VAL A 92 16.03 9.36 -4.68
N ASP A 93 15.27 10.42 -4.81
CA ASP A 93 15.70 11.72 -4.30
C ASP A 93 15.52 11.74 -2.78
N GLY A 94 16.64 11.75 -2.06
CA GLY A 94 16.66 11.84 -0.61
C GLY A 94 15.86 13.02 -0.05
N ALA A 95 15.80 14.14 -0.78
CA ALA A 95 15.04 15.31 -0.37
C ALA A 95 13.53 15.03 -0.25
N ALA A 96 12.98 14.18 -1.12
CA ALA A 96 11.57 13.78 -1.06
C ALA A 96 11.27 12.96 0.22
N LEU A 97 12.16 12.04 0.60
CA LEU A 97 12.03 11.30 1.86
C LEU A 97 12.24 12.20 3.06
N ASP A 98 13.24 13.08 3.03
CA ASP A 98 13.53 14.03 4.12
C ASP A 98 12.32 14.94 4.42
N GLU A 99 11.62 15.40 3.37
CA GLU A 99 10.39 16.17 3.54
C GLU A 99 9.29 15.38 4.23
N VAL A 100 9.14 14.09 3.90
CA VAL A 100 8.15 13.20 4.53
C VAL A 100 8.54 12.94 5.98
N PHE A 101 9.81 12.63 6.24
CA PHE A 101 10.31 12.33 7.58
C PHE A 101 10.22 13.55 8.51
N ALA A 102 10.35 14.77 7.97
CA ALA A 102 10.16 16.00 8.74
C ALA A 102 8.69 16.27 9.12
N LYS A 103 7.74 15.74 8.35
CA LYS A 103 6.30 16.01 8.55
C LYS A 103 5.58 14.88 9.28
N PHE A 104 6.00 13.64 9.09
CA PHE A 104 5.31 12.45 9.60
C PHE A 104 5.88 12.03 10.95
N SER A 105 5.01 11.60 11.84
CA SER A 105 5.41 10.97 13.09
C SER A 105 5.68 9.48 12.85
N PRO A 106 6.90 8.98 13.15
CA PRO A 106 7.25 7.58 12.93
C PRO A 106 6.29 6.59 13.59
N GLU A 107 5.89 6.87 14.83
CA GLU A 107 5.00 6.00 15.61
C GLU A 107 3.59 5.88 15.01
N HIS A 108 3.17 6.86 14.20
CA HIS A 108 1.86 6.92 13.57
C HIS A 108 1.91 6.67 12.06
N THR A 109 3.04 6.22 11.54
CA THR A 109 3.26 6.01 10.11
C THR A 109 3.16 4.53 9.73
N LEU A 110 2.41 4.25 8.67
CA LEU A 110 2.39 2.97 7.97
C LEU A 110 3.05 3.15 6.61
N VAL A 111 3.92 2.23 6.23
CA VAL A 111 4.68 2.27 4.97
C VAL A 111 4.16 1.20 4.02
N ALA A 112 3.69 1.61 2.84
CA ALA A 112 3.27 0.72 1.78
C ALA A 112 4.33 0.67 0.68
N VAL A 113 4.98 -0.49 0.48
CA VAL A 113 5.99 -0.69 -0.53
C VAL A 113 5.38 -1.42 -1.73
N ALA A 114 5.28 -0.74 -2.86
CA ALA A 114 4.72 -1.28 -4.09
C ALA A 114 5.82 -1.54 -5.13
N SER A 115 6.05 -2.82 -5.42
CA SER A 115 6.98 -3.25 -6.46
C SER A 115 6.57 -4.59 -7.03
N LYS A 116 6.34 -4.68 -8.34
CA LYS A 116 5.91 -5.91 -9.00
C LYS A 116 6.85 -7.08 -8.71
N THR A 117 8.14 -6.87 -8.83
CA THR A 117 9.16 -7.90 -8.65
C THR A 117 9.77 -7.92 -7.25
N PHE A 118 9.52 -6.89 -6.46
CA PHE A 118 10.16 -6.63 -5.17
C PHE A 118 11.69 -6.69 -5.23
N THR A 119 12.26 -6.20 -6.37
CA THR A 119 13.70 -6.13 -6.65
C THR A 119 14.13 -4.79 -7.23
N THR A 120 13.18 -3.85 -7.39
CA THR A 120 13.50 -2.52 -7.90
C THR A 120 14.40 -1.82 -6.90
N THR A 121 15.65 -1.60 -7.28
CA THR A 121 16.71 -1.09 -6.40
C THR A 121 16.29 0.20 -5.71
N GLU A 122 15.73 1.12 -6.47
CA GLU A 122 15.29 2.43 -5.97
C GLU A 122 14.16 2.29 -4.95
N THR A 123 13.19 1.41 -5.20
CA THR A 123 12.10 1.15 -4.25
C THR A 123 12.63 0.58 -2.94
N LEU A 124 13.58 -0.38 -3.03
CA LEU A 124 14.16 -1.00 -1.85
C LEU A 124 15.09 -0.07 -1.08
N LEU A 125 15.81 0.83 -1.77
CA LEU A 125 16.61 1.87 -1.10
C LEU A 125 15.71 2.79 -0.27
N ASN A 126 14.62 3.29 -0.85
CA ASN A 126 13.67 4.12 -0.13
C ASN A 126 13.00 3.37 1.04
N ALA A 127 12.65 2.09 0.83
CA ALA A 127 12.09 1.24 1.89
C ALA A 127 13.09 1.03 3.05
N ASN A 128 14.36 0.81 2.76
CA ASN A 128 15.41 0.69 3.77
C ASN A 128 15.62 2.01 4.52
N SER A 129 15.60 3.15 3.83
CA SER A 129 15.68 4.47 4.48
C SER A 129 14.49 4.73 5.41
N ALA A 130 13.29 4.33 5.00
CA ALA A 130 12.11 4.42 5.85
C ALA A 130 12.18 3.47 7.07
N LEU A 131 12.73 2.27 6.89
CA LEU A 131 12.96 1.34 7.99
C LEU A 131 13.95 1.92 9.00
N GLN A 132 15.09 2.41 8.53
CA GLN A 132 16.09 3.05 9.38
C GLN A 132 15.49 4.24 10.15
N TRP A 133 14.70 5.10 9.49
CA TRP A 133 14.02 6.22 10.13
C TRP A 133 13.08 5.78 11.28
N LEU A 134 12.33 4.69 11.09
CA LEU A 134 11.48 4.12 12.15
C LEU A 134 12.31 3.52 13.30
N GLU A 135 13.44 2.86 12.98
CA GLU A 135 14.36 2.30 13.97
C GLU A 135 15.03 3.39 14.82
N GLU A 136 15.55 4.43 14.18
CA GLU A 136 16.17 5.57 14.83
C GLU A 136 15.21 6.34 15.74
N ALA A 137 13.93 6.37 15.40
CA ALA A 137 12.88 6.93 16.22
C ALA A 137 12.45 6.05 17.40
N GLY A 138 12.95 4.81 17.49
CA GLY A 138 12.65 3.89 18.58
C GLY A 138 11.30 3.18 18.46
N VAL A 139 10.73 3.08 17.26
CA VAL A 139 9.51 2.31 17.01
C VAL A 139 9.75 0.85 17.38
N THR A 140 8.92 0.28 18.25
CA THR A 140 9.16 -1.05 18.87
C THR A 140 9.18 -2.19 17.85
N ASP A 141 8.33 -2.13 16.81
CA ASP A 141 8.28 -3.09 15.70
C ASP A 141 8.29 -2.32 14.37
N PRO A 142 9.46 -1.85 13.90
CA PRO A 142 9.53 -1.06 12.69
C PRO A 142 9.13 -1.85 11.44
N LEU A 143 9.51 -3.13 11.32
CA LEU A 143 9.06 -3.99 10.22
C LEU A 143 7.55 -4.24 10.25
N GLY A 144 6.93 -4.24 11.42
CA GLY A 144 5.48 -4.32 11.60
C GLY A 144 4.71 -3.15 11.00
N ARG A 145 5.40 -2.05 10.67
CA ARG A 145 4.83 -0.87 10.00
C ARG A 145 4.81 -0.98 8.48
N PHE A 146 5.30 -2.09 7.91
CA PHE A 146 5.37 -2.26 6.46
C PHE A 146 4.28 -3.16 5.93
N ILE A 147 3.70 -2.73 4.79
CA ILE A 147 2.80 -3.52 3.94
C ILE A 147 3.46 -3.62 2.56
N ALA A 148 3.48 -4.80 1.96
CA ALA A 148 3.97 -5.00 0.60
C ALA A 148 2.83 -5.18 -0.40
N LEU A 149 2.95 -4.54 -1.57
CA LEU A 149 2.12 -4.79 -2.74
C LEU A 149 3.03 -5.35 -3.83
N THR A 150 2.92 -6.65 -4.14
CA THR A 150 3.87 -7.31 -5.04
C THR A 150 3.26 -8.53 -5.73
N ALA A 151 3.82 -8.86 -6.91
CA ALA A 151 3.56 -10.14 -7.57
C ALA A 151 4.52 -11.26 -7.09
N LYS A 152 5.48 -10.92 -6.19
CA LYS A 152 6.49 -11.84 -5.66
C LYS A 152 6.50 -11.82 -4.12
N PRO A 153 5.47 -12.40 -3.47
CA PRO A 153 5.34 -12.41 -2.01
C PRO A 153 6.58 -12.95 -1.29
N GLU A 154 7.19 -13.98 -1.84
CA GLU A 154 8.39 -14.64 -1.29
C GLU A 154 9.54 -13.64 -1.05
N ARG A 155 9.71 -12.67 -1.96
CA ARG A 155 10.77 -11.66 -1.83
C ARG A 155 10.47 -10.60 -0.78
N ALA A 156 9.20 -10.27 -0.60
CA ALA A 156 8.78 -9.38 0.48
C ALA A 156 8.99 -10.04 1.86
N ILE A 157 8.74 -11.36 1.93
CA ILE A 157 9.03 -12.16 3.14
C ILE A 157 10.54 -12.20 3.41
N GLU A 158 11.36 -12.46 2.38
CA GLU A 158 12.82 -12.44 2.49
C GLU A 158 13.37 -11.08 2.95
N TRP A 159 12.71 -9.99 2.56
CA TRP A 159 13.06 -8.63 3.00
C TRP A 159 12.66 -8.38 4.47
N GLY A 160 11.71 -9.13 5.03
CA GLY A 160 11.29 -9.06 6.43
C GLY A 160 9.82 -8.70 6.67
N ILE A 161 9.00 -8.58 5.63
CA ILE A 161 7.58 -8.31 5.78
C ILE A 161 6.83 -9.63 6.05
N ASP A 162 6.05 -9.66 7.12
CA ASP A 162 5.21 -10.81 7.45
C ASP A 162 4.17 -11.09 6.36
N GLU A 163 3.91 -12.36 6.07
CA GLU A 163 3.00 -12.78 5.01
C GLU A 163 1.60 -12.18 5.16
N THR A 164 1.12 -11.97 6.36
CA THR A 164 -0.20 -11.37 6.62
C THR A 164 -0.31 -9.93 6.16
N ARG A 165 0.82 -9.23 6.01
CA ARG A 165 0.93 -7.84 5.55
C ARG A 165 1.29 -7.69 4.08
N ILE A 166 1.24 -8.78 3.30
CA ILE A 166 1.49 -8.75 1.86
C ILE A 166 0.16 -8.79 1.11
N LEU A 167 -0.03 -7.84 0.21
CA LEU A 167 -1.15 -7.78 -0.73
C LEU A 167 -0.65 -8.23 -2.12
N PRO A 168 -0.77 -9.51 -2.44
CA PRO A 168 -0.28 -10.03 -3.70
C PRO A 168 -1.20 -9.64 -4.86
N PHE A 169 -0.62 -9.50 -6.05
CA PHE A 169 -1.35 -9.32 -7.29
C PHE A 169 -0.78 -10.21 -8.41
N ASN A 170 -1.53 -10.34 -9.50
CA ASN A 170 -1.14 -11.25 -10.59
C ASN A 170 0.05 -10.68 -11.38
N GLU A 171 0.97 -11.55 -11.80
CA GLU A 171 2.14 -11.16 -12.62
C GLU A 171 1.77 -10.57 -13.99
N SER A 172 0.55 -10.79 -14.46
CA SER A 172 0.04 -10.22 -15.72
C SER A 172 -0.41 -8.75 -15.61
N VAL A 173 -0.32 -8.17 -14.42
CA VAL A 173 -0.66 -6.75 -14.18
C VAL A 173 0.52 -5.86 -14.51
#